data_cdfc240feba5edd540acd06ea3a1d205
#
_entry.id   cdfc240feba5edd540acd06ea3a1d205
#
_cell.length_a   1.000
_cell.length_b   1.000
_cell.length_c   1.000
_cell.angle_alpha   90.00
_cell.angle_beta   90.00
_cell.angle_gamma   90.00
#
_symmetry.space_group_name_H-M   'P 1'
#
loop_
_entity.id
_entity.type
_entity.pdbx_description
1 polymer ?
#
loop_
_entity_poly.entity_id
_entity_poly.type
_entity_poly.pdbx_seq_one_letter_code
_entity_poly.pdbx_strand_id
1 'polypeptide(L)'
;ETAIHLKTGIGPLSAYCGATSAGCGAGAGITYLHGGRYNEIAHTVVNALAINSGMVCDGAKASCAAKIASAVEAGLLGMQMQMHDSEFVGGDGIVLKGVENTIRNVSKMAHDGMAETDREIIRLMIAPQEGAASC
;
A
#
# COMPACT_ATOMS: atom_id res chain seq x y z
N GLU A 1 -3.08 1.32 -14.38
CA GLU A 1 -1.67 1.73 -14.56
C GLU A 1 -0.99 2.04 -13.22
N THR A 2 -1.55 2.88 -12.35
CA THR A 2 -0.95 3.23 -11.04
C THR A 2 -0.61 2.00 -10.21
N ALA A 3 -1.53 1.04 -10.07
CA ALA A 3 -1.30 -0.19 -9.30
C ALA A 3 -0.19 -1.06 -9.92
N ILE A 4 -0.10 -1.12 -11.23
CA ILE A 4 0.94 -1.85 -11.96
C ILE A 4 2.30 -1.19 -11.75
N HIS A 5 2.36 0.14 -11.86
CA HIS A 5 3.59 0.90 -11.66
C HIS A 5 4.17 0.68 -10.25
N LEU A 6 3.33 0.80 -9.23
CA LEU A 6 3.70 0.50 -7.85
C LEU A 6 4.21 -0.94 -7.69
N LYS A 7 3.46 -1.92 -8.20
CA LYS A 7 3.81 -3.34 -8.07
C LYS A 7 5.09 -3.70 -8.81
N THR A 8 5.38 -3.07 -9.92
CA THR A 8 6.62 -3.28 -10.68
C THR A 8 7.85 -2.91 -9.85
N GLY A 9 7.81 -1.81 -9.12
CA GLY A 9 8.91 -1.39 -8.23
C GLY A 9 9.10 -2.30 -7.01
N ILE A 10 8.02 -2.90 -6.50
CA ILE A 10 8.05 -3.80 -5.35
C ILE A 10 8.61 -5.19 -5.73
N GLY A 11 8.29 -5.66 -6.94
CA GLY A 11 8.68 -6.98 -7.43
C GLY A 11 7.72 -8.11 -7.04
N PRO A 12 7.98 -9.35 -7.52
CA PRO A 12 7.10 -10.49 -7.36
C PRO A 12 7.15 -11.12 -5.95
N LEU A 13 8.31 -11.03 -5.28
CA LEU A 13 8.58 -11.62 -3.96
C LEU A 13 8.84 -10.49 -2.97
N SER A 14 7.85 -10.19 -2.15
CA SER A 14 7.95 -9.18 -1.11
C SER A 14 6.85 -9.39 -0.07
N ALA A 15 7.18 -9.17 1.19
CA ALA A 15 6.21 -9.10 2.27
C ALA A 15 5.22 -7.92 2.13
N TYR A 16 5.44 -6.98 1.23
CA TYR A 16 4.55 -5.85 0.99
C TYR A 16 3.26 -6.29 0.30
N CYS A 17 2.12 -6.02 0.89
CA CYS A 17 0.84 -6.48 0.40
C CYS A 17 0.43 -5.77 -0.91
N GLY A 18 0.14 -6.56 -1.94
CA GLY A 18 -0.34 -6.04 -3.23
C GLY A 18 -1.68 -5.30 -3.16
N ALA A 19 -2.47 -5.54 -2.10
CA ALA A 19 -3.71 -4.81 -1.85
C ALA A 19 -3.46 -3.30 -1.71
N THR A 20 -2.34 -2.88 -1.10
CA THR A 20 -1.98 -1.47 -0.99
C THR A 20 -1.83 -0.81 -2.36
N SER A 21 -1.13 -1.47 -3.29
CA SER A 21 -0.98 -0.97 -4.66
C SER A 21 -2.32 -0.86 -5.39
N ALA A 22 -3.19 -1.86 -5.20
CA ALA A 22 -4.54 -1.87 -5.77
C ALA A 22 -5.41 -0.75 -5.19
N GLY A 23 -5.36 -0.52 -3.88
CA GLY A 23 -6.07 0.56 -3.20
C GLY A 23 -5.63 1.94 -3.66
N CYS A 24 -4.32 2.16 -3.84
CA CYS A 24 -3.79 3.40 -4.44
C CYS A 24 -4.34 3.62 -5.85
N GLY A 25 -4.39 2.56 -6.66
CA GLY A 25 -4.97 2.62 -8.00
C GLY A 25 -6.46 2.92 -8.00
N ALA A 26 -7.22 2.33 -7.07
CA ALA A 26 -8.64 2.62 -6.87
C ALA A 26 -8.85 4.08 -6.45
N GLY A 27 -8.10 4.57 -5.46
CA GLY A 27 -8.14 5.97 -5.03
C GLY A 27 -7.83 6.94 -6.16
N ALA A 28 -6.80 6.67 -6.94
CA ALA A 28 -6.43 7.46 -8.12
C ALA A 28 -7.59 7.53 -9.14
N GLY A 29 -8.22 6.38 -9.44
CA GLY A 29 -9.37 6.31 -10.36
C GLY A 29 -10.59 7.06 -9.84
N ILE A 30 -10.91 6.92 -8.56
CA ILE A 30 -12.03 7.62 -7.93
C ILE A 30 -11.78 9.13 -7.94
N THR A 31 -10.57 9.58 -7.57
CA THR A 31 -10.18 11.01 -7.63
C THR A 31 -10.37 11.57 -9.04
N TYR A 32 -9.95 10.82 -10.06
CA TYR A 32 -10.16 11.23 -11.45
C TYR A 32 -11.64 11.38 -11.80
N LEU A 33 -12.49 10.43 -11.39
CA LEU A 33 -13.94 10.47 -11.61
C LEU A 33 -14.62 11.67 -10.91
N HIS A 34 -14.06 12.11 -9.78
CA HIS A 34 -14.50 13.32 -9.08
C HIS A 34 -13.91 14.62 -9.65
N GLY A 35 -13.29 14.56 -10.84
CA GLY A 35 -12.76 15.73 -11.55
C GLY A 35 -11.33 16.09 -11.22
N GLY A 36 -10.67 15.35 -10.33
CA GLY A 36 -9.26 15.55 -10.01
C GLY A 36 -8.35 15.36 -11.22
N ARG A 37 -7.24 16.08 -11.23
CA ARG A 37 -6.21 16.02 -12.25
C ARG A 37 -4.90 15.51 -11.63
N TYR A 38 -3.79 15.77 -12.27
CA TYR A 38 -2.50 15.20 -11.89
C TYR A 38 -2.15 15.44 -10.40
N ASN A 39 -2.30 16.66 -9.91
CA ASN A 39 -1.93 17.00 -8.54
C ASN A 39 -2.81 16.29 -7.52
N GLU A 40 -4.12 16.33 -7.70
CA GLU A 40 -5.09 15.68 -6.80
C GLU A 40 -4.89 14.16 -6.78
N ILE A 41 -4.66 13.56 -7.95
CA ILE A 41 -4.39 12.14 -8.07
C ILE A 41 -3.04 11.78 -7.41
N ALA A 42 -2.01 12.59 -7.63
CA ALA A 42 -0.70 12.36 -7.05
C ALA A 42 -0.74 12.40 -5.52
N HIS A 43 -1.41 13.40 -4.94
CA HIS A 43 -1.59 13.49 -3.49
C HIS A 43 -2.44 12.35 -2.93
N THR A 44 -3.51 11.96 -3.62
CA THR A 44 -4.31 10.77 -3.24
C THR A 44 -3.44 9.52 -3.16
N VAL A 45 -2.59 9.28 -4.15
CA VAL A 45 -1.66 8.13 -4.16
C VAL A 45 -0.66 8.20 -3.01
N VAL A 46 -0.05 9.36 -2.77
CA VAL A 46 0.90 9.57 -1.68
C VAL A 46 0.24 9.29 -0.33
N ASN A 47 -0.95 9.86 -0.09
CA ASN A 47 -1.70 9.66 1.14
C ASN A 47 -2.06 8.19 1.36
N ALA A 48 -2.59 7.52 0.35
CA ALA A 48 -2.95 6.10 0.43
C ALA A 48 -1.74 5.21 0.71
N LEU A 49 -0.59 5.49 0.09
CA LEU A 49 0.67 4.79 0.36
C LEU A 49 1.14 4.99 1.80
N ALA A 50 1.13 6.23 2.29
CA ALA A 50 1.56 6.54 3.65
C ALA A 50 0.68 5.86 4.70
N ILE A 51 -0.66 5.86 4.49
CA ILE A 51 -1.62 5.24 5.42
C ILE A 51 -1.39 3.72 5.53
N ASN A 52 -1.20 3.03 4.42
CA ASN A 52 -1.12 1.56 4.37
C ASN A 52 0.29 1.01 4.11
N SER A 53 1.35 1.78 4.35
CA SER A 53 2.73 1.37 4.08
C SER A 53 3.21 0.15 4.87
N GLY A 54 2.57 -0.17 5.99
CA GLY A 54 2.90 -1.31 6.85
C GLY A 54 2.09 -2.59 6.60
N MET A 55 1.22 -2.63 5.60
CA MET A 55 0.41 -3.82 5.32
C MET A 55 1.25 -4.94 4.73
N VAL A 56 1.41 -6.03 5.48
CA VAL A 56 2.19 -7.19 5.04
C VAL A 56 1.33 -8.22 4.31
N CYS A 57 1.97 -8.95 3.38
CA CYS A 57 1.41 -10.09 2.67
C CYS A 57 1.80 -11.38 3.41
N ASP A 58 0.82 -12.16 3.80
CA ASP A 58 0.96 -13.44 4.48
C ASP A 58 0.23 -14.57 3.73
N GLY A 59 0.23 -14.51 2.41
CA GLY A 59 -0.42 -15.46 1.50
C GLY A 59 -1.87 -15.13 1.18
N ALA A 60 -2.41 -15.78 0.16
CA ALA A 60 -3.79 -15.61 -0.28
C ALA A 60 -4.76 -16.36 0.64
N LYS A 61 -5.60 -15.65 1.35
CA LYS A 61 -6.55 -16.22 2.33
C LYS A 61 -7.73 -15.28 2.61
N ALA A 62 -8.68 -15.71 3.43
CA ALA A 62 -9.90 -14.96 3.73
C ALA A 62 -9.64 -13.53 4.24
N SER A 63 -8.59 -13.32 5.05
CA SER A 63 -8.21 -11.98 5.53
C SER A 63 -7.82 -11.00 4.42
N CYS A 64 -7.48 -11.48 3.21
CA CYS A 64 -7.20 -10.60 2.07
C CYS A 64 -8.42 -9.77 1.67
N ALA A 65 -9.65 -10.26 1.88
CA ALA A 65 -10.85 -9.46 1.63
C ALA A 65 -10.86 -8.19 2.50
N ALA A 66 -10.54 -8.32 3.78
CA ALA A 66 -10.45 -7.17 4.69
C ALA A 66 -9.25 -6.26 4.35
N LYS A 67 -8.11 -6.83 3.95
CA LYS A 67 -6.95 -6.05 3.49
C LYS A 67 -7.27 -5.22 2.24
N ILE A 68 -8.04 -5.79 1.30
CA ILE A 68 -8.48 -5.07 0.10
C ILE A 68 -9.44 -3.94 0.49
N ALA A 69 -10.41 -4.19 1.36
CA ALA A 69 -11.33 -3.16 1.86
C ALA A 69 -10.55 -2.01 2.51
N SER A 70 -9.65 -2.31 3.46
CA SER A 70 -8.79 -1.32 4.11
C SER A 70 -7.94 -0.52 3.12
N ALA A 71 -7.41 -1.17 2.07
CA ALA A 71 -6.62 -0.50 1.06
C ALA A 71 -7.45 0.47 0.20
N VAL A 72 -8.69 0.11 -0.13
CA VAL A 72 -9.63 0.99 -0.85
C VAL A 72 -10.04 2.15 0.06
N GLU A 73 -10.33 1.90 1.33
CA GLU A 73 -10.62 2.94 2.32
C GLU A 73 -9.46 3.94 2.46
N ALA A 74 -8.21 3.47 2.47
CA ALA A 74 -7.05 4.36 2.46
C ALA A 74 -6.98 5.22 1.18
N GLY A 75 -7.38 4.68 0.04
CA GLY A 75 -7.52 5.43 -1.21
C GLY A 75 -8.58 6.52 -1.13
N LEU A 76 -9.75 6.19 -0.57
CA LEU A 76 -10.84 7.14 -0.35
C LEU A 76 -10.47 8.23 0.66
N LEU A 77 -9.86 7.82 1.78
CA LEU A 77 -9.38 8.76 2.79
C LEU A 77 -8.30 9.68 2.21
N GLY A 78 -7.37 9.13 1.43
CA GLY A 78 -6.33 9.91 0.77
C GLY A 78 -6.88 10.96 -0.19
N MET A 79 -7.96 10.66 -0.92
CA MET A 79 -8.70 11.62 -1.73
C MET A 79 -9.37 12.69 -0.85
N GLN A 80 -10.05 12.29 0.22
CA GLN A 80 -10.70 13.24 1.13
C GLN A 80 -9.70 14.19 1.78
N MET A 81 -8.55 13.67 2.21
CA MET A 81 -7.48 14.50 2.77
C MET A 81 -7.01 15.55 1.77
N GLN A 82 -6.79 15.15 0.51
CA GLN A 82 -6.41 16.08 -0.54
C GLN A 82 -7.49 17.15 -0.78
N MET A 83 -8.76 16.78 -0.81
CA MET A 83 -9.88 17.72 -0.98
C MET A 83 -10.01 18.76 0.16
N HIS A 84 -9.38 18.49 1.31
CA HIS A 84 -9.40 19.34 2.50
C HIS A 84 -8.03 19.91 2.87
N ASP A 85 -7.09 19.95 1.91
CA ASP A 85 -5.74 20.48 2.09
C ASP A 85 -5.00 19.88 3.31
N SER A 86 -5.22 18.59 3.57
CA SER A 86 -4.67 17.85 4.72
C SER A 86 -3.74 16.73 4.28
N GLU A 87 -3.14 16.84 3.11
CA GLU A 87 -2.24 15.85 2.55
C GLU A 87 -0.91 15.72 3.30
N PHE A 88 -0.33 14.54 3.26
CA PHE A 88 1.04 14.31 3.71
C PHE A 88 2.04 14.96 2.76
N VAL A 89 3.07 15.55 3.33
CA VAL A 89 4.09 16.30 2.59
C VAL A 89 5.47 15.65 2.70
N GLY A 90 6.39 16.07 1.86
CA GLY A 90 7.76 15.57 1.92
C GLY A 90 8.41 15.86 3.28
N GLY A 91 8.86 14.79 3.95
CA GLY A 91 9.38 14.81 5.31
C GLY A 91 8.49 14.07 6.32
N ASP A 92 7.27 13.71 5.96
CA ASP A 92 6.39 12.89 6.78
C ASP A 92 6.78 11.40 6.66
N GLY A 93 7.73 10.97 7.47
CA GLY A 93 8.21 9.59 7.46
C GLY A 93 8.82 9.19 6.13
N ILE A 94 8.20 8.21 5.45
CA ILE A 94 8.65 7.71 4.14
C ILE A 94 8.21 8.56 2.95
N VAL A 95 7.37 9.56 3.18
CA VAL A 95 6.88 10.46 2.13
C VAL A 95 7.99 11.41 1.72
N LEU A 96 8.25 11.48 0.42
CA LEU A 96 9.20 12.41 -0.20
C LEU A 96 8.46 13.43 -1.07
N LYS A 97 9.14 14.52 -1.40
CA LYS A 97 8.59 15.50 -2.33
C LYS A 97 8.39 14.86 -3.71
N GLY A 98 7.15 14.84 -4.16
CA GLY A 98 6.72 14.26 -5.43
C GLY A 98 6.33 12.78 -5.33
N VAL A 99 5.26 12.42 -6.03
CA VAL A 99 4.65 11.08 -6.01
C VAL A 99 5.64 9.99 -6.42
N GLU A 100 6.41 10.20 -7.47
CA GLU A 100 7.39 9.24 -7.98
C GLU A 100 8.51 8.95 -6.98
N ASN A 101 8.96 9.96 -6.24
CA ASN A 101 9.97 9.78 -5.20
C ASN A 101 9.41 8.99 -4.02
N THR A 102 8.16 9.24 -3.63
CA THR A 102 7.48 8.45 -2.59
C THR A 102 7.28 7.00 -3.03
N ILE A 103 6.82 6.78 -4.26
CA ILE A 103 6.68 5.43 -4.84
C ILE A 103 8.02 4.69 -4.83
N ARG A 104 9.10 5.33 -5.26
CA ARG A 104 10.45 4.73 -5.26
C ARG A 104 10.93 4.40 -3.86
N ASN A 105 10.65 5.26 -2.89
CA ASN A 105 11.02 5.04 -1.49
C ASN A 105 10.27 3.84 -0.89
N VAL A 106 8.96 3.77 -1.11
CA VAL A 106 8.13 2.62 -0.70
C VAL A 106 8.58 1.35 -1.40
N SER A 107 8.87 1.40 -2.71
CA SER A 107 9.36 0.26 -3.48
C SER A 107 10.68 -0.26 -2.93
N LYS A 108 11.62 0.62 -2.59
CA LYS A 108 12.90 0.25 -1.98
C LYS A 108 12.70 -0.40 -0.61
N MET A 109 11.86 0.16 0.24
CA MET A 109 11.51 -0.45 1.53
C MET A 109 10.90 -1.84 1.34
N ALA A 110 9.97 -1.98 0.40
CA ALA A 110 9.27 -3.23 0.15
C ALA A 110 10.20 -4.30 -0.46
N HIS A 111 11.04 -3.92 -1.40
CA HIS A 111 11.96 -4.84 -2.09
C HIS A 111 13.15 -5.24 -1.22
N ASP A 112 13.88 -4.25 -0.71
CA ASP A 112 15.12 -4.49 0.03
C ASP A 112 14.87 -4.70 1.53
N GLY A 113 14.05 -3.82 2.13
CA GLY A 113 13.83 -3.80 3.57
C GLY A 113 12.94 -4.93 4.07
N MET A 114 12.04 -5.45 3.25
CA MET A 114 11.11 -6.51 3.66
C MET A 114 11.56 -7.94 3.28
N ALA A 115 12.77 -8.12 2.77
CA ALA A 115 13.26 -9.44 2.37
C ALA A 115 13.33 -10.45 3.54
N GLU A 116 13.81 -10.02 4.71
CA GLU A 116 13.82 -10.87 5.91
C GLU A 116 12.41 -11.07 6.48
N THR A 117 11.57 -10.04 6.42
CA THR A 117 10.16 -10.13 6.82
C THR A 117 9.42 -11.18 5.98
N ASP A 118 9.66 -11.21 4.67
CA ASP A 118 9.07 -12.20 3.77
C ASP A 118 9.49 -13.63 4.16
N ARG A 119 10.79 -13.84 4.39
CA ARG A 119 11.33 -15.14 4.84
C ARG A 119 10.71 -15.58 6.17
N GLU A 120 10.57 -14.66 7.11
CA GLU A 120 10.01 -14.99 8.43
C GLU A 120 8.51 -15.30 8.33
N ILE A 121 7.75 -14.58 7.54
CA ILE A 121 6.35 -14.89 7.27
C ILE A 121 6.21 -16.29 6.67
N ILE A 122 7.04 -16.65 5.70
CA ILE A 122 7.05 -18.00 5.12
C ILE A 122 7.33 -19.06 6.20
N ARG A 123 8.33 -18.85 7.07
CA ARG A 123 8.61 -19.77 8.17
C ARG A 123 7.42 -19.96 9.09
N LEU A 124 6.77 -18.85 9.48
CA LEU A 124 5.57 -18.88 10.33
C LEU A 124 4.40 -19.65 9.67
N MET A 125 4.23 -19.49 8.36
CA MET A 125 3.16 -20.14 7.61
C MET A 125 3.35 -21.66 7.48
N ILE A 126 4.59 -22.14 7.40
CA ILE A 126 4.89 -23.58 7.25
C ILE A 126 5.18 -24.26 8.58
N ALA A 127 5.33 -23.50 9.68
CA ALA A 127 5.54 -24.08 11.00
C ALA A 127 4.37 -24.96 11.42
N PRO A 128 4.60 -26.11 12.09
CA PRO A 128 3.53 -26.92 12.64
C PRO A 128 2.66 -26.09 13.58
N GLN A 129 1.36 -26.06 13.32
CA GLN A 129 0.40 -25.37 14.18
C GLN A 129 0.12 -26.23 15.42
N GLU A 130 0.98 -26.17 16.42
CA GLU A 130 0.74 -26.82 17.70
C GLU A 130 -0.39 -26.06 18.42
N GLY A 131 -1.51 -26.75 18.63
CA GLY A 131 -2.59 -26.28 19.49
C GLY A 131 -3.40 -25.11 18.94
N ALA A 132 -3.88 -25.19 17.70
CA ALA A 132 -4.93 -24.31 17.22
C ALA A 132 -6.23 -24.59 18.00
N ALA A 133 -6.31 -24.05 19.23
CA ALA A 133 -7.58 -23.88 19.88
C ALA A 133 -8.42 -22.96 18.99
N SER A 134 -9.58 -23.46 18.55
CA SER A 134 -10.55 -22.66 17.82
C SER A 134 -10.87 -21.38 18.62
N CYS A 135 -10.60 -20.21 18.01
CA CYS A 135 -11.22 -18.97 18.50
C CYS A 135 -12.72 -19.05 18.40
#